data_85e3ce5fda6ca839a537150dc919f006
#
_entry.id   85e3ce5fda6ca839a537150dc919f006
#
_cell.length_a   1.000
_cell.length_b   1.000
_cell.length_c   1.000
_cell.angle_alpha   90.00
_cell.angle_beta   90.00
_cell.angle_gamma   90.00
#
_symmetry.space_group_name_H-M   'P 1'
#
loop_
_entity.id
_entity.type
_entity.pdbx_description
1 polymer ?
#
loop_
_entity_poly.entity_id
_entity_poly.type
_entity_poly.pdbx_seq_one_letter_code
_entity_poly.pdbx_strand_id
1 'polypeptide(L)'
;MALWRWPWPLPALGAWAVAWASFWLAMAAGLPSALALPLALWLPLWMAWRSHSLLRRALLLTGFPLALVLQGQVVMPPWLWLAPLSLLLLMYPVRAWRDAPLFPTAHDALKGLSRLLVLEAGDESGAPAILDAGCGLGHALRALRHEWPDARLQGVERSVVLAALAACWRRDAQIRVGDMWRESWSDLDVVYLFQRPESMPRAWHKACAEMRPGSWLVSLEFEVPGHAPEVRLDNPDGRPVMAWRIPPRPRATQWPPAQADKSDMRRPQAAC
;
A
#
# COMPACT_ATOMS: atom_id res chain seq x y z
N MET A 1 -8.84 22.33 29.25
CA MET A 1 -9.58 21.26 28.51
C MET A 1 -10.20 21.71 27.18
N ALA A 2 -10.20 23.00 26.82
CA ALA A 2 -10.86 23.51 25.60
C ALA A 2 -10.10 23.27 24.26
N LEU A 3 -8.78 23.20 24.29
CA LEU A 3 -7.93 23.07 23.08
C LEU A 3 -8.14 21.75 22.30
N TRP A 4 -8.71 20.71 22.91
CA TRP A 4 -8.92 19.40 22.31
C TRP A 4 -10.16 19.32 21.39
N ARG A 5 -11.02 20.37 21.42
CA ARG A 5 -12.25 20.45 20.60
C ARG A 5 -12.02 21.08 19.23
N TRP A 6 -10.82 21.61 18.97
CA TRP A 6 -10.50 22.25 17.70
C TRP A 6 -10.17 21.22 16.62
N PRO A 7 -10.58 21.48 15.37
CA PRO A 7 -10.25 20.62 14.27
C PRO A 7 -8.73 20.59 14.04
N TRP A 8 -8.22 19.40 13.74
CA TRP A 8 -6.80 19.23 13.39
C TRP A 8 -6.51 19.96 12.07
N PRO A 9 -5.39 20.72 11.89
CA PRO A 9 -4.19 20.77 12.74
C PRO A 9 -4.10 21.93 13.77
N LEU A 10 -5.18 22.67 14.02
CA LEU A 10 -5.14 23.87 14.89
C LEU A 10 -4.52 23.64 16.28
N PRO A 11 -4.74 22.52 16.98
CA PRO A 11 -4.06 22.24 18.24
C PRO A 11 -2.54 22.18 18.13
N ALA A 12 -2.00 21.64 17.01
CA ALA A 12 -0.55 21.60 16.79
C ALA A 12 0.03 22.99 16.54
N LEU A 13 -0.63 23.78 15.70
CA LEU A 13 -0.24 25.17 15.43
C LEU A 13 -0.25 26.02 16.73
N GLY A 14 -1.26 25.84 17.57
CA GLY A 14 -1.34 26.50 18.88
C GLY A 14 -0.20 26.08 19.81
N ALA A 15 0.12 24.80 19.86
CA ALA A 15 1.25 24.29 20.64
C ALA A 15 2.59 24.84 20.15
N TRP A 16 2.79 24.96 18.85
CA TRP A 16 4.00 25.55 18.27
C TRP A 16 4.08 27.04 18.54
N ALA A 17 2.97 27.78 18.42
CA ALA A 17 2.93 29.21 18.75
C ALA A 17 3.33 29.46 20.21
N VAL A 18 2.80 28.67 21.15
CA VAL A 18 3.18 28.72 22.56
C VAL A 18 4.66 28.34 22.76
N ALA A 19 5.15 27.32 22.08
CA ALA A 19 6.56 26.92 22.12
C ALA A 19 7.47 28.07 21.65
N TRP A 20 7.15 28.73 20.55
CA TRP A 20 7.85 29.89 20.04
C TRP A 20 7.85 31.06 21.03
N ALA A 21 6.66 31.41 21.56
CA ALA A 21 6.55 32.49 22.55
C ALA A 21 7.39 32.17 23.80
N SER A 22 7.31 30.96 24.33
CA SER A 22 8.07 30.52 25.50
C SER A 22 9.59 30.57 25.26
N PHE A 23 10.01 30.11 24.05
CA PHE A 23 11.42 30.14 23.67
C PHE A 23 11.99 31.59 23.63
N TRP A 24 11.30 32.47 22.91
CA TRP A 24 11.75 33.85 22.77
C TRP A 24 11.68 34.63 24.08
N LEU A 25 10.67 34.39 24.93
CA LEU A 25 10.61 34.98 26.27
C LEU A 25 11.77 34.52 27.16
N ALA A 26 12.11 33.23 27.11
CA ALA A 26 13.24 32.70 27.86
C ALA A 26 14.57 33.28 27.37
N MET A 27 14.75 33.39 26.05
CA MET A 27 15.95 34.04 25.47
C MET A 27 16.03 35.53 25.82
N ALA A 28 14.92 36.25 25.79
CA ALA A 28 14.84 37.66 26.19
C ALA A 28 15.13 37.87 27.68
N ALA A 29 14.80 36.88 28.51
CA ALA A 29 15.14 36.84 29.94
C ALA A 29 16.63 36.46 30.21
N GLY A 30 17.44 36.24 29.16
CA GLY A 30 18.86 35.90 29.29
C GLY A 30 19.14 34.43 29.60
N LEU A 31 18.15 33.54 29.49
CA LEU A 31 18.40 32.12 29.67
C LEU A 31 19.18 31.54 28.47
N PRO A 32 20.17 30.67 28.72
CA PRO A 32 20.86 29.98 27.64
C PRO A 32 19.90 29.08 26.86
N SER A 33 20.13 28.89 25.56
CA SER A 33 19.26 28.09 24.66
C SER A 33 19.07 26.67 25.16
N ALA A 34 20.07 26.10 25.86
CA ALA A 34 19.98 24.76 26.49
C ALA A 34 18.86 24.64 27.54
N LEU A 35 18.49 25.74 28.20
CA LEU A 35 17.37 25.78 29.15
C LEU A 35 16.08 26.29 28.52
N ALA A 36 16.17 27.18 27.54
CA ALA A 36 15.01 27.71 26.82
C ALA A 36 14.31 26.64 25.98
N LEU A 37 15.04 25.69 25.36
CA LEU A 37 14.51 24.63 24.56
C LEU A 37 13.57 23.65 25.33
N PRO A 38 13.99 23.03 26.46
CA PRO A 38 13.11 22.17 27.23
C PRO A 38 11.90 22.92 27.79
N LEU A 39 12.08 24.19 28.17
CA LEU A 39 10.97 25.05 28.61
C LEU A 39 9.95 25.29 27.49
N ALA A 40 10.40 25.49 26.26
CA ALA A 40 9.49 25.66 25.10
C ALA A 40 8.75 24.37 24.71
N LEU A 41 9.38 23.23 24.92
CA LEU A 41 8.82 21.93 24.52
C LEU A 41 7.79 21.35 25.50
N TRP A 42 7.58 21.93 26.68
CA TRP A 42 6.70 21.35 27.69
C TRP A 42 5.27 21.10 27.20
N LEU A 43 4.67 22.06 26.47
CA LEU A 43 3.30 21.95 25.98
C LEU A 43 3.20 20.96 24.80
N PRO A 44 4.06 21.03 23.76
CA PRO A 44 4.10 19.98 22.73
C PRO A 44 4.28 18.57 23.29
N LEU A 45 5.17 18.39 24.27
CA LEU A 45 5.39 17.08 24.93
C LEU A 45 4.15 16.60 25.67
N TRP A 46 3.51 17.47 26.46
CA TRP A 46 2.29 17.13 27.19
C TRP A 46 1.14 16.76 26.24
N MET A 47 0.97 17.52 25.15
CA MET A 47 -0.05 17.22 24.14
C MET A 47 0.26 15.95 23.36
N ALA A 48 1.53 15.69 23.03
CA ALA A 48 1.94 14.47 22.37
C ALA A 48 1.68 13.25 23.25
N TRP A 49 1.97 13.33 24.55
CA TRP A 49 1.69 12.24 25.51
C TRP A 49 0.20 11.86 25.55
N ARG A 50 -0.69 12.85 25.47
CA ARG A 50 -2.13 12.64 25.44
C ARG A 50 -2.73 12.24 24.09
N SER A 51 -1.93 12.34 23.03
CA SER A 51 -2.39 11.97 21.68
C SER A 51 -2.39 10.46 21.45
N HIS A 52 -3.44 9.91 20.86
CA HIS A 52 -3.54 8.49 20.51
C HIS A 52 -3.00 8.19 19.10
N SER A 53 -2.70 9.20 18.27
CA SER A 53 -2.21 9.04 16.91
C SER A 53 -0.71 9.28 16.84
N LEU A 54 0.04 8.32 16.29
CA LEU A 54 1.51 8.44 16.08
C LEU A 54 1.87 9.65 15.20
N LEU A 55 1.08 9.90 14.14
CA LEU A 55 1.29 11.06 13.27
C LEU A 55 1.14 12.38 14.03
N ARG A 56 0.10 12.50 14.86
CA ARG A 56 -0.12 13.69 15.68
C ARG A 56 0.99 13.89 16.69
N ARG A 57 1.49 12.82 17.33
CA ARG A 57 2.66 12.88 18.22
C ARG A 57 3.89 13.37 17.49
N ALA A 58 4.19 12.79 16.33
CA ALA A 58 5.33 13.20 15.53
C ALA A 58 5.26 14.68 15.15
N LEU A 59 4.13 15.14 14.62
CA LEU A 59 3.93 16.55 14.25
C LEU A 59 4.08 17.50 15.46
N LEU A 60 3.50 17.17 16.61
CA LEU A 60 3.62 17.98 17.82
C LEU A 60 5.08 18.11 18.28
N LEU A 61 5.85 17.02 18.23
CA LEU A 61 7.22 16.98 18.73
C LEU A 61 8.26 17.54 17.75
N THR A 62 8.02 17.41 16.45
CA THR A 62 9.03 17.79 15.42
C THR A 62 8.84 19.19 14.88
N GLY A 63 7.64 19.74 14.85
CA GLY A 63 7.34 20.98 14.16
C GLY A 63 8.13 22.19 14.69
N PHE A 64 8.15 22.40 16.00
CA PHE A 64 8.90 23.51 16.60
C PHE A 64 10.43 23.32 16.48
N PRO A 65 11.03 22.17 16.83
CA PRO A 65 12.46 21.95 16.63
C PRO A 65 12.91 22.09 15.17
N LEU A 66 12.11 21.55 14.24
CA LEU A 66 12.40 21.66 12.81
C LEU A 66 12.38 23.13 12.35
N ALA A 67 11.42 23.91 12.82
CA ALA A 67 11.34 25.33 12.49
C ALA A 67 12.55 26.13 13.04
N LEU A 68 13.05 25.79 14.24
CA LEU A 68 14.28 26.39 14.80
C LEU A 68 15.50 26.07 13.92
N VAL A 69 15.62 24.83 13.46
CA VAL A 69 16.72 24.44 12.57
C VAL A 69 16.64 25.17 11.23
N LEU A 70 15.44 25.24 10.64
CA LEU A 70 15.23 25.92 9.36
C LEU A 70 15.50 27.44 9.42
N GLN A 71 15.30 28.05 10.59
CA GLN A 71 15.62 29.46 10.80
C GLN A 71 17.08 29.70 11.17
N GLY A 72 17.93 28.68 11.21
CA GLY A 72 19.33 28.80 11.56
C GLY A 72 19.61 29.09 13.03
N GLN A 73 18.59 29.00 13.90
CA GLN A 73 18.75 29.21 15.36
C GLN A 73 19.53 28.07 16.04
N VAL A 74 19.51 26.89 15.41
CA VAL A 74 20.28 25.72 15.81
C VAL A 74 21.12 25.28 14.62
N VAL A 75 22.44 25.40 14.75
CA VAL A 75 23.37 24.94 13.71
C VAL A 75 23.51 23.43 13.83
N MET A 76 22.92 22.71 12.85
CA MET A 76 23.11 21.25 12.75
C MET A 76 24.28 20.94 11.81
N PRO A 77 25.15 19.97 12.16
CA PRO A 77 26.18 19.52 11.23
C PRO A 77 25.55 19.08 9.89
N PRO A 78 26.13 19.48 8.75
CA PRO A 78 25.54 19.18 7.42
C PRO A 78 25.25 17.69 7.18
N TRP A 79 26.05 16.79 7.75
CA TRP A 79 25.85 15.35 7.62
C TRP A 79 24.58 14.84 8.31
N LEU A 80 24.05 15.56 9.32
CA LEU A 80 22.82 15.16 10.01
C LEU A 80 21.60 15.26 9.09
N TRP A 81 21.64 16.09 8.05
CA TRP A 81 20.60 16.18 7.03
C TRP A 81 20.53 14.92 6.15
N LEU A 82 21.59 14.13 6.11
CA LEU A 82 21.58 12.85 5.41
C LEU A 82 20.67 11.83 6.10
N ALA A 83 20.41 11.95 7.40
CA ALA A 83 19.55 11.00 8.12
C ALA A 83 18.08 11.02 7.63
N PRO A 84 17.37 12.17 7.59
CA PRO A 84 16.03 12.22 7.03
C PRO A 84 16.01 11.89 5.52
N LEU A 85 17.03 12.28 4.76
CA LEU A 85 17.15 11.91 3.35
C LEU A 85 17.33 10.41 3.17
N SER A 86 18.21 9.79 3.96
CA SER A 86 18.40 8.33 3.94
C SER A 86 17.13 7.59 4.34
N LEU A 87 16.43 8.08 5.37
CA LEU A 87 15.14 7.51 5.77
C LEU A 87 14.10 7.62 4.65
N LEU A 88 14.03 8.78 3.98
CA LEU A 88 13.12 8.98 2.84
C LEU A 88 13.44 8.01 1.70
N LEU A 89 14.72 7.85 1.36
CA LEU A 89 15.17 6.92 0.31
C LEU A 89 14.94 5.44 0.68
N LEU A 90 15.06 5.09 1.97
CA LEU A 90 14.74 3.74 2.46
C LEU A 90 13.24 3.48 2.45
N MET A 91 12.44 4.47 2.85
CA MET A 91 10.98 4.36 2.81
C MET A 91 10.45 4.28 1.39
N TYR A 92 11.08 5.01 0.47
CA TYR A 92 10.64 5.12 -0.91
C TYR A 92 11.81 4.91 -1.87
N PRO A 93 12.26 3.67 -2.06
CA PRO A 93 13.41 3.38 -2.92
C PRO A 93 13.14 3.87 -4.35
N VAL A 94 14.17 4.43 -4.99
CA VAL A 94 14.08 5.08 -6.32
C VAL A 94 13.43 4.17 -7.37
N ARG A 95 13.57 2.84 -7.23
CA ARG A 95 12.91 1.86 -8.10
C ARG A 95 11.38 1.82 -7.93
N ALA A 96 10.88 2.21 -6.76
CA ALA A 96 9.43 2.30 -6.50
C ALA A 96 8.80 3.57 -7.09
N TRP A 97 9.59 4.55 -7.55
CA TRP A 97 9.07 5.75 -8.22
C TRP A 97 8.37 5.44 -9.55
N ARG A 98 8.64 4.26 -10.11
CA ARG A 98 7.91 3.76 -11.28
C ARG A 98 6.66 2.97 -10.92
N ASP A 99 6.47 2.64 -9.67
CA ASP A 99 5.29 1.96 -9.15
C ASP A 99 4.25 2.99 -8.67
N ALA A 100 3.06 2.53 -8.32
CA ALA A 100 1.98 3.40 -7.89
C ALA A 100 2.35 4.22 -6.63
N PRO A 101 1.95 5.50 -6.54
CA PRO A 101 2.04 6.24 -5.29
C PRO A 101 1.26 5.54 -4.18
N LEU A 102 1.67 5.75 -2.91
CA LEU A 102 0.97 5.21 -1.74
C LEU A 102 -0.41 5.86 -1.58
N PHE A 103 -1.42 5.28 -2.18
CA PHE A 103 -2.81 5.67 -1.96
C PHE A 103 -3.43 4.74 -0.91
N PRO A 104 -3.91 5.27 0.23
CA PRO A 104 -4.59 4.44 1.19
C PRO A 104 -5.97 4.03 0.67
N THR A 105 -6.29 2.74 0.78
CA THR A 105 -7.66 2.25 0.60
C THR A 105 -8.50 2.68 1.80
N ALA A 106 -9.65 3.32 1.56
CA ALA A 106 -10.58 3.67 2.61
C ALA A 106 -11.10 2.42 3.32
N HIS A 107 -11.43 2.54 4.61
CA HIS A 107 -11.82 1.39 5.43
C HIS A 107 -13.08 0.69 4.91
N ASP A 108 -13.99 1.43 4.34
CA ASP A 108 -15.29 1.03 3.82
C ASP A 108 -15.33 0.88 2.30
N ALA A 109 -14.17 1.06 1.62
CA ALA A 109 -14.10 0.99 0.16
C ALA A 109 -14.54 -0.36 -0.42
N LEU A 110 -14.38 -1.46 0.32
CA LEU A 110 -14.74 -2.81 -0.11
C LEU A 110 -16.08 -3.29 0.48
N LYS A 111 -16.81 -2.42 1.17
CA LYS A 111 -18.02 -2.80 1.89
C LYS A 111 -19.08 -3.39 0.97
N GLY A 112 -19.49 -4.62 1.30
CA GLY A 112 -20.50 -5.37 0.53
C GLY A 112 -19.93 -6.20 -0.62
N LEU A 113 -18.62 -6.14 -0.88
CA LEU A 113 -17.98 -6.91 -1.95
C LEU A 113 -18.11 -8.41 -1.71
N SER A 114 -18.01 -8.87 -0.46
CA SER A 114 -18.15 -10.29 -0.10
C SER A 114 -19.51 -10.90 -0.48
N ARG A 115 -20.55 -10.09 -0.59
CA ARG A 115 -21.89 -10.54 -1.01
C ARG A 115 -22.01 -10.68 -2.53
N LEU A 116 -21.16 -10.00 -3.27
CA LEU A 116 -21.20 -9.95 -4.73
C LEU A 116 -20.25 -10.99 -5.35
N LEU A 117 -19.15 -11.32 -4.66
CA LEU A 117 -18.19 -12.30 -5.13
C LEU A 117 -18.54 -13.69 -4.58
N VAL A 118 -18.95 -14.60 -5.45
CA VAL A 118 -19.10 -16.02 -5.09
C VAL A 118 -17.70 -16.63 -5.09
N LEU A 119 -17.19 -16.96 -3.91
CA LEU A 119 -15.91 -17.64 -3.73
C LEU A 119 -16.15 -19.14 -3.61
N GLU A 120 -15.59 -19.89 -4.56
CA GLU A 120 -15.53 -21.35 -4.45
C GLU A 120 -14.26 -21.65 -3.63
N ALA A 121 -14.43 -21.95 -2.34
CA ALA A 121 -13.32 -22.24 -1.45
C ALA A 121 -12.43 -23.34 -2.05
N GLY A 122 -11.19 -22.99 -2.33
CA GLY A 122 -10.29 -23.86 -3.10
C GLY A 122 -9.48 -24.82 -2.26
N ASP A 123 -9.59 -24.79 -0.93
CA ASP A 123 -8.87 -25.70 -0.06
C ASP A 123 -9.79 -26.32 1.01
N GLU A 124 -9.29 -27.39 1.64
CA GLU A 124 -10.00 -28.16 2.68
C GLU A 124 -10.34 -27.33 3.93
N SER A 125 -9.71 -26.17 4.13
CA SER A 125 -9.97 -25.28 5.28
C SER A 125 -11.27 -24.48 5.12
N GLY A 126 -11.81 -24.37 3.91
CA GLY A 126 -13.00 -23.56 3.61
C GLY A 126 -12.79 -22.05 3.72
N ALA A 127 -11.60 -21.60 4.14
CA ALA A 127 -11.28 -20.18 4.29
C ALA A 127 -10.66 -19.60 3.01
N PRO A 128 -11.20 -18.52 2.43
CA PRO A 128 -10.67 -17.96 1.19
C PRO A 128 -9.26 -17.39 1.37
N ALA A 129 -8.41 -17.64 0.38
CA ALA A 129 -7.06 -17.09 0.30
C ALA A 129 -7.06 -15.79 -0.48
N ILE A 130 -6.72 -14.67 0.15
CA ILE A 130 -6.80 -13.33 -0.44
C ILE A 130 -5.45 -12.65 -0.35
N LEU A 131 -4.97 -12.13 -1.48
CA LEU A 131 -3.74 -11.37 -1.59
C LEU A 131 -4.03 -9.89 -1.85
N ASP A 132 -3.40 -9.01 -1.06
CA ASP A 132 -3.24 -7.59 -1.36
C ASP A 132 -1.87 -7.41 -2.05
N ALA A 133 -1.91 -7.21 -3.38
CA ALA A 133 -0.72 -7.14 -4.22
C ALA A 133 -0.19 -5.69 -4.31
N GLY A 134 0.82 -5.39 -3.52
CA GLY A 134 1.33 -4.03 -3.28
C GLY A 134 0.66 -3.39 -2.07
N CYS A 135 0.67 -4.10 -0.94
CA CYS A 135 -0.18 -3.77 0.21
C CYS A 135 0.21 -2.48 0.96
N GLY A 136 1.37 -1.87 0.65
CA GLY A 136 1.84 -0.66 1.32
C GLY A 136 1.84 -0.81 2.84
N LEU A 137 1.07 0.02 3.53
CA LEU A 137 0.88 -0.04 4.99
C LEU A 137 -0.26 -0.99 5.43
N GLY A 138 -0.85 -1.75 4.51
CA GLY A 138 -1.91 -2.73 4.80
C GLY A 138 -3.30 -2.12 5.02
N HIS A 139 -3.60 -0.99 4.41
CA HIS A 139 -4.93 -0.37 4.52
C HIS A 139 -6.01 -1.24 3.88
N ALA A 140 -5.76 -1.80 2.69
CA ALA A 140 -6.68 -2.69 2.02
C ALA A 140 -6.88 -4.01 2.78
N LEU A 141 -5.82 -4.55 3.39
CA LEU A 141 -5.93 -5.74 4.25
C LEU A 141 -6.92 -5.54 5.40
N ARG A 142 -7.04 -4.31 5.93
CA ARG A 142 -8.03 -3.99 6.94
C ARG A 142 -9.45 -4.04 6.37
N ALA A 143 -9.67 -3.49 5.19
CA ALA A 143 -10.97 -3.53 4.51
C ALA A 143 -11.33 -4.97 4.11
N LEU A 144 -10.37 -5.74 3.59
CA LEU A 144 -10.53 -7.16 3.26
C LEU A 144 -10.90 -8.00 4.49
N ARG A 145 -10.26 -7.77 5.65
CA ARG A 145 -10.60 -8.47 6.90
C ARG A 145 -12.03 -8.20 7.35
N HIS A 146 -12.51 -6.97 7.13
CA HIS A 146 -13.88 -6.60 7.47
C HIS A 146 -14.90 -7.33 6.57
N GLU A 147 -14.59 -7.51 5.29
CA GLU A 147 -15.47 -8.20 4.33
C GLU A 147 -15.40 -9.74 4.45
N TRP A 148 -14.22 -10.27 4.73
CA TRP A 148 -13.98 -11.71 4.91
C TRP A 148 -13.25 -11.97 6.24
N PRO A 149 -14.01 -12.08 7.35
CA PRO A 149 -13.43 -12.25 8.69
C PRO A 149 -12.54 -13.49 8.83
N ASP A 150 -12.88 -14.58 8.14
CA ASP A 150 -12.18 -15.87 8.25
C ASP A 150 -11.12 -16.07 7.15
N ALA A 151 -10.92 -15.10 6.24
CA ALA A 151 -10.00 -15.24 5.12
C ALA A 151 -8.53 -15.34 5.57
N ARG A 152 -7.75 -16.12 4.84
CA ARG A 152 -6.29 -16.13 4.93
C ARG A 152 -5.74 -14.94 4.13
N LEU A 153 -5.47 -13.84 4.85
CA LEU A 153 -4.97 -12.61 4.24
C LEU A 153 -3.46 -12.64 4.09
N GLN A 154 -3.01 -12.30 2.89
CA GLN A 154 -1.61 -12.14 2.53
C GLN A 154 -1.39 -10.75 1.96
N GLY A 155 -0.24 -10.16 2.25
CA GLY A 155 0.20 -8.90 1.68
C GLY A 155 1.61 -9.04 1.12
N VAL A 156 1.84 -8.49 -0.07
CA VAL A 156 3.17 -8.39 -0.66
C VAL A 156 3.51 -6.94 -0.88
N GLU A 157 4.65 -6.50 -0.35
CA GLU A 157 5.12 -5.13 -0.48
C GLU A 157 6.61 -5.10 -0.84
N ARG A 158 6.95 -4.25 -1.80
CA ARG A 158 8.33 -4.15 -2.31
C ARG A 158 9.26 -3.39 -1.36
N SER A 159 8.73 -2.40 -0.66
CA SER A 159 9.47 -1.63 0.33
C SER A 159 9.61 -2.42 1.63
N VAL A 160 10.86 -2.72 2.02
CA VAL A 160 11.15 -3.41 3.29
C VAL A 160 10.57 -2.66 4.48
N VAL A 161 10.65 -1.32 4.47
CA VAL A 161 10.15 -0.47 5.57
C VAL A 161 8.64 -0.50 5.64
N LEU A 162 7.95 -0.36 4.50
CA LEU A 162 6.48 -0.42 4.48
C LEU A 162 5.97 -1.80 4.86
N ALA A 163 6.60 -2.86 4.36
CA ALA A 163 6.26 -4.24 4.73
C ALA A 163 6.44 -4.49 6.23
N ALA A 164 7.55 -4.02 6.82
CA ALA A 164 7.79 -4.15 8.26
C ALA A 164 6.75 -3.38 9.09
N LEU A 165 6.40 -2.15 8.70
CA LEU A 165 5.35 -1.37 9.34
C LEU A 165 3.98 -2.05 9.19
N ALA A 166 3.65 -2.54 7.99
CA ALA A 166 2.43 -3.28 7.75
C ALA A 166 2.36 -4.53 8.63
N ALA A 167 3.43 -5.32 8.72
CA ALA A 167 3.49 -6.51 9.58
C ALA A 167 3.30 -6.19 11.07
N CYS A 168 3.82 -5.07 11.55
CA CYS A 168 3.59 -4.61 12.92
C CYS A 168 2.13 -4.23 13.20
N TRP A 169 1.45 -3.65 12.21
CA TRP A 169 0.08 -3.14 12.35
C TRP A 169 -0.99 -4.17 11.97
N ARG A 170 -0.65 -5.12 11.09
CA ARG A 170 -1.56 -6.14 10.54
C ARG A 170 -1.13 -7.54 10.96
N ARG A 171 -1.19 -7.81 12.26
CA ARG A 171 -0.86 -9.13 12.83
C ARG A 171 -1.84 -10.24 12.42
N ASP A 172 -2.97 -9.85 11.83
CA ASP A 172 -4.03 -10.70 11.31
C ASP A 172 -3.80 -11.09 9.82
N ALA A 173 -2.69 -10.68 9.22
CA ALA A 173 -2.32 -10.99 7.85
C ALA A 173 -0.84 -11.39 7.75
N GLN A 174 -0.50 -12.21 6.76
CA GLN A 174 0.89 -12.57 6.47
C GLN A 174 1.48 -11.55 5.50
N ILE A 175 2.41 -10.72 5.96
CA ILE A 175 3.08 -9.72 5.14
C ILE A 175 4.45 -10.24 4.72
N ARG A 176 4.75 -10.14 3.40
CA ARG A 176 6.03 -10.52 2.82
C ARG A 176 6.65 -9.35 2.05
N VAL A 177 7.97 -9.23 2.16
CA VAL A 177 8.74 -8.34 1.28
C VAL A 177 8.91 -9.04 -0.06
N GLY A 178 8.43 -8.44 -1.14
CA GLY A 178 8.51 -9.08 -2.44
C GLY A 178 8.01 -8.20 -3.59
N ASP A 179 8.14 -8.74 -4.78
CA ASP A 179 7.61 -8.15 -6.00
C ASP A 179 6.33 -8.91 -6.38
N MET A 180 5.19 -8.25 -6.34
CA MET A 180 3.88 -8.83 -6.67
C MET A 180 3.86 -9.53 -8.04
N TRP A 181 4.74 -9.10 -8.95
CA TRP A 181 4.85 -9.68 -10.29
C TRP A 181 5.58 -11.04 -10.31
N ARG A 182 6.35 -11.34 -9.25
CA ARG A 182 7.10 -12.61 -9.10
C ARG A 182 6.41 -13.58 -8.15
N GLU A 183 5.49 -13.10 -7.31
CA GLU A 183 4.69 -13.96 -6.44
C GLU A 183 3.74 -14.82 -7.26
N SER A 184 3.55 -16.07 -6.85
CA SER A 184 2.57 -16.97 -7.46
C SER A 184 1.16 -16.58 -7.01
N TRP A 185 0.21 -16.55 -7.95
CA TRP A 185 -1.21 -16.31 -7.69
C TRP A 185 -2.05 -17.59 -7.82
N SER A 186 -1.44 -18.78 -7.96
CA SER A 186 -2.12 -20.04 -8.30
C SER A 186 -3.14 -20.49 -7.26
N ASP A 187 -2.86 -20.27 -5.97
CA ASP A 187 -3.67 -20.79 -4.86
C ASP A 187 -4.53 -19.71 -4.19
N LEU A 188 -4.79 -18.62 -4.92
CA LEU A 188 -5.54 -17.48 -4.43
C LEU A 188 -6.97 -17.49 -4.98
N ASP A 189 -7.93 -17.17 -4.12
CA ASP A 189 -9.32 -16.98 -4.47
C ASP A 189 -9.59 -15.55 -4.92
N VAL A 190 -8.90 -14.59 -4.31
CA VAL A 190 -8.99 -13.17 -4.64
C VAL A 190 -7.60 -12.55 -4.67
N VAL A 191 -7.30 -11.81 -5.72
CA VAL A 191 -6.16 -10.90 -5.79
C VAL A 191 -6.69 -9.47 -5.88
N TYR A 192 -6.41 -8.68 -4.85
CA TYR A 192 -6.75 -7.26 -4.80
C TYR A 192 -5.57 -6.41 -5.24
N LEU A 193 -5.87 -5.36 -6.01
CA LEU A 193 -4.91 -4.40 -6.55
C LEU A 193 -5.42 -2.98 -6.37
N PHE A 194 -4.51 -2.08 -6.01
CA PHE A 194 -4.70 -0.66 -6.23
C PHE A 194 -3.46 -0.12 -6.95
N GLN A 195 -3.42 -0.34 -8.26
CA GLN A 195 -2.26 -0.08 -9.11
C GLN A 195 -2.63 0.91 -10.21
N ARG A 196 -1.60 1.51 -10.86
CA ARG A 196 -1.80 2.43 -11.97
C ARG A 196 -2.47 1.75 -13.16
N PRO A 197 -3.24 2.51 -13.98
CA PRO A 197 -3.96 1.95 -15.13
C PRO A 197 -3.05 1.23 -16.12
N GLU A 198 -1.78 1.68 -16.29
CA GLU A 198 -0.82 1.04 -17.18
C GLU A 198 -0.42 -0.37 -16.73
N SER A 199 -0.58 -0.67 -15.45
CA SER A 199 -0.28 -1.99 -14.88
C SER A 199 -1.42 -2.99 -15.03
N MET A 200 -2.64 -2.53 -15.28
CA MET A 200 -3.84 -3.38 -15.28
C MET A 200 -3.84 -4.46 -16.38
N PRO A 201 -3.39 -4.20 -17.62
CA PRO A 201 -3.27 -5.26 -18.63
C PRO A 201 -2.32 -6.38 -18.19
N ARG A 202 -1.19 -6.03 -17.58
CA ARG A 202 -0.23 -7.00 -17.06
C ARG A 202 -0.82 -7.81 -15.91
N ALA A 203 -1.57 -7.16 -15.00
CA ALA A 203 -2.24 -7.83 -13.90
C ALA A 203 -3.28 -8.84 -14.40
N TRP A 204 -4.07 -8.46 -15.39
CA TRP A 204 -5.04 -9.36 -16.03
C TRP A 204 -4.38 -10.57 -16.68
N HIS A 205 -3.32 -10.35 -17.48
CA HIS A 205 -2.57 -11.46 -18.10
C HIS A 205 -2.01 -12.42 -17.06
N LYS A 206 -1.43 -11.88 -15.97
CA LYS A 206 -0.90 -12.71 -14.88
C LYS A 206 -2.03 -13.48 -14.18
N ALA A 207 -3.14 -12.82 -13.89
CA ALA A 207 -4.30 -13.46 -13.26
C ALA A 207 -4.84 -14.61 -14.11
N CYS A 208 -5.06 -14.40 -15.41
CA CYS A 208 -5.52 -15.45 -16.31
C CYS A 208 -4.52 -16.61 -16.48
N ALA A 209 -3.21 -16.32 -16.41
CA ALA A 209 -2.16 -17.34 -16.55
C ALA A 209 -2.01 -18.19 -15.29
N GLU A 210 -2.12 -17.60 -14.10
CA GLU A 210 -1.77 -18.25 -12.84
C GLU A 210 -2.96 -18.63 -11.98
N MET A 211 -3.98 -17.74 -11.84
CA MET A 211 -5.11 -17.97 -10.95
C MET A 211 -6.01 -19.09 -11.43
N ARG A 212 -6.74 -19.69 -10.51
CA ARG A 212 -7.72 -20.73 -10.81
C ARG A 212 -8.91 -20.14 -11.55
N PRO A 213 -9.51 -20.86 -12.52
CA PRO A 213 -10.82 -20.48 -13.07
C PRO A 213 -11.85 -20.32 -11.95
N GLY A 214 -12.65 -19.26 -12.03
CA GLY A 214 -13.65 -18.94 -11.01
C GLY A 214 -13.15 -18.06 -9.87
N SER A 215 -11.82 -17.88 -9.68
CA SER A 215 -11.25 -16.90 -8.76
C SER A 215 -11.42 -15.46 -9.27
N TRP A 216 -11.06 -14.45 -8.46
CA TRP A 216 -11.38 -13.07 -8.75
C TRP A 216 -10.14 -12.15 -8.73
N LEU A 217 -10.01 -11.35 -9.78
CA LEU A 217 -9.16 -10.18 -9.79
C LEU A 217 -10.00 -8.96 -9.39
N VAL A 218 -9.58 -8.24 -8.35
CA VAL A 218 -10.28 -7.06 -7.82
C VAL A 218 -9.37 -5.85 -7.92
N SER A 219 -9.89 -4.75 -8.46
CA SER A 219 -9.18 -3.47 -8.56
C SER A 219 -10.00 -2.35 -7.95
N LEU A 220 -9.32 -1.47 -7.21
CA LEU A 220 -9.86 -0.19 -6.82
C LEU A 220 -9.52 0.85 -7.89
N GLU A 221 -10.52 1.59 -8.37
CA GLU A 221 -10.45 2.74 -9.27
C GLU A 221 -10.14 2.40 -10.74
N PHE A 222 -9.21 1.48 -11.05
CA PHE A 222 -8.71 1.30 -12.41
C PHE A 222 -9.25 0.04 -13.09
N GLU A 223 -9.71 0.23 -14.33
CA GLU A 223 -10.28 -0.84 -15.15
C GLU A 223 -9.20 -1.65 -15.87
N VAL A 224 -9.54 -2.89 -16.23
CA VAL A 224 -8.75 -3.69 -17.16
C VAL A 224 -9.18 -3.30 -18.58
N PRO A 225 -8.30 -2.69 -19.39
CA PRO A 225 -8.66 -2.27 -20.74
C PRO A 225 -9.16 -3.45 -21.59
N GLY A 226 -10.29 -3.26 -22.26
CA GLY A 226 -10.88 -4.28 -23.13
C GLY A 226 -11.64 -5.40 -22.40
N HIS A 227 -11.74 -5.37 -21.09
CA HIS A 227 -12.46 -6.36 -20.29
C HIS A 227 -13.45 -5.69 -19.35
N ALA A 228 -14.75 -5.83 -19.61
CA ALA A 228 -15.77 -5.30 -18.72
C ALA A 228 -15.73 -6.06 -17.38
N PRO A 229 -15.84 -5.38 -16.23
CA PRO A 229 -15.93 -6.05 -14.93
C PRO A 229 -17.28 -6.78 -14.81
N GLU A 230 -17.27 -7.95 -14.18
CA GLU A 230 -18.51 -8.66 -13.84
C GLU A 230 -19.21 -8.02 -12.64
N VAL A 231 -18.43 -7.42 -11.75
CA VAL A 231 -18.94 -6.71 -10.57
C VAL A 231 -18.34 -5.33 -10.53
N ARG A 232 -19.19 -4.32 -10.30
CA ARG A 232 -18.82 -2.93 -10.06
C ARG A 232 -19.54 -2.45 -8.81
N LEU A 233 -18.77 -1.95 -7.85
CA LEU A 233 -19.26 -1.36 -6.62
C LEU A 233 -18.83 0.10 -6.58
N ASP A 234 -19.79 1.01 -6.67
CA ASP A 234 -19.51 2.43 -6.62
C ASP A 234 -19.40 2.90 -5.15
N ASN A 235 -18.35 3.64 -4.86
CA ASN A 235 -18.06 4.17 -3.53
C ASN A 235 -18.41 5.65 -3.42
N PRO A 236 -18.76 6.15 -2.22
CA PRO A 236 -19.07 7.56 -1.99
C PRO A 236 -17.90 8.51 -2.30
N ASP A 237 -16.66 8.02 -2.27
CA ASP A 237 -15.45 8.79 -2.60
C ASP A 237 -15.17 8.85 -4.12
N GLY A 238 -16.06 8.30 -4.94
CA GLY A 238 -15.97 8.30 -6.40
C GLY A 238 -14.98 7.29 -6.99
N ARG A 239 -14.35 6.43 -6.16
CA ARG A 239 -13.42 5.39 -6.60
C ARG A 239 -14.13 4.02 -6.63
N PRO A 240 -14.57 3.54 -7.80
CA PRO A 240 -15.28 2.30 -7.89
C PRO A 240 -14.35 1.10 -7.61
N VAL A 241 -14.90 0.05 -7.00
CA VAL A 241 -14.27 -1.27 -6.95
C VAL A 241 -14.81 -2.11 -8.09
N MET A 242 -13.91 -2.72 -8.83
CA MET A 242 -14.25 -3.55 -9.97
C MET A 242 -13.68 -4.95 -9.79
N ALA A 243 -14.43 -5.97 -10.19
CA ALA A 243 -14.00 -7.35 -10.09
C ALA A 243 -14.27 -8.10 -11.39
N TRP A 244 -13.29 -8.91 -11.78
CA TRP A 244 -13.32 -9.80 -12.92
C TRP A 244 -13.14 -11.22 -12.45
N ARG A 245 -14.04 -12.10 -12.87
CA ARG A 245 -13.91 -13.53 -12.65
C ARG A 245 -12.91 -14.12 -13.65
N ILE A 246 -12.02 -14.96 -13.19
CA ILE A 246 -11.03 -15.59 -14.06
C ILE A 246 -11.72 -16.65 -14.92
N PRO A 247 -11.62 -16.53 -16.25
CA PRO A 247 -12.30 -17.43 -17.17
C PRO A 247 -11.71 -18.84 -17.11
N PRO A 248 -12.49 -19.85 -17.54
CA PRO A 248 -11.96 -21.20 -17.76
C PRO A 248 -10.79 -21.16 -18.74
N ARG A 249 -9.71 -21.87 -18.42
CA ARG A 249 -8.60 -22.00 -19.37
C ARG A 249 -9.12 -22.74 -20.62
N PRO A 250 -8.84 -22.26 -21.84
CA PRO A 250 -9.11 -23.04 -23.03
C PRO A 250 -8.52 -24.43 -22.84
N ARG A 251 -9.31 -25.49 -23.00
CA ARG A 251 -8.74 -26.84 -23.08
C ARG A 251 -7.68 -26.76 -24.18
N ALA A 252 -6.46 -27.21 -23.88
CA ALA A 252 -5.47 -27.40 -24.90
C ALA A 252 -6.15 -28.27 -25.96
N THR A 253 -6.55 -27.65 -27.07
CA THR A 253 -7.05 -28.37 -28.24
C THR A 253 -5.95 -29.37 -28.54
N GLN A 254 -6.26 -30.67 -28.44
CA GLN A 254 -5.37 -31.69 -28.95
C GLN A 254 -5.18 -31.31 -30.41
N TRP A 255 -4.02 -30.67 -30.67
CA TRP A 255 -3.59 -30.44 -32.03
C TRP A 255 -3.58 -31.85 -32.66
N PRO A 256 -4.34 -32.10 -33.76
CA PRO A 256 -4.28 -33.40 -34.39
C PRO A 256 -2.81 -33.69 -34.67
N PRO A 257 -2.34 -34.92 -34.38
CA PRO A 257 -0.94 -35.26 -34.62
C PRO A 257 -0.63 -34.90 -36.06
N ALA A 258 0.44 -34.13 -36.30
CA ALA A 258 0.86 -33.76 -37.62
C ALA A 258 0.90 -35.04 -38.47
N GLN A 259 -0.03 -35.17 -39.43
CA GLN A 259 0.04 -36.21 -40.42
C GLN A 259 1.37 -35.99 -41.12
N ALA A 260 2.32 -36.85 -40.84
CA ALA A 260 3.57 -36.88 -41.53
C ALA A 260 3.24 -37.18 -43.00
N ASP A 261 3.22 -36.11 -43.79
CA ASP A 261 3.13 -36.23 -45.26
C ASP A 261 4.38 -36.92 -45.78
N LYS A 262 4.22 -38.22 -46.07
CA LYS A 262 5.25 -39.05 -46.64
C LYS A 262 5.49 -38.77 -48.15
N SER A 263 4.95 -37.68 -48.69
CA SER A 263 5.02 -37.39 -50.11
C SER A 263 6.26 -36.62 -50.57
N ASP A 264 7.14 -36.13 -49.67
CA ASP A 264 8.31 -35.33 -50.07
C ASP A 264 9.67 -36.06 -49.98
N MET A 265 9.68 -37.37 -50.14
CA MET A 265 10.88 -38.18 -50.18
C MET A 265 11.26 -38.66 -51.62
N ARG A 266 11.05 -37.80 -52.61
CA ARG A 266 11.56 -38.03 -53.97
C ARG A 266 12.22 -36.77 -54.51
N ARG A 267 13.42 -36.49 -54.08
CA ARG A 267 14.32 -35.61 -54.86
C ARG A 267 15.15 -36.48 -55.83
N PRO A 268 15.04 -36.26 -57.14
CA PRO A 268 16.01 -36.84 -58.06
C PRO A 268 17.34 -36.15 -57.89
N GLN A 269 18.41 -36.92 -57.73
CA GLN A 269 19.78 -36.48 -57.93
C GLN A 269 19.89 -36.06 -59.40
N ALA A 270 20.20 -34.82 -59.68
CA ALA A 270 20.73 -34.37 -60.96
C ALA A 270 22.15 -33.98 -60.77
N ALA A 271 23.00 -34.68 -61.52
CA ALA A 271 24.42 -34.44 -61.67
C ALA A 271 24.68 -33.15 -62.47
N CYS A 272 25.70 -32.48 -62.13
CA CYS A 272 26.86 -31.83 -62.77
C CYS A 272 27.44 -30.77 -61.85
#